data_19d9cf955f0b8f549e529f3553dc8aaf
#
_entry.id   19d9cf955f0b8f549e529f3553dc8aaf
#
_cell.length_a   1.000
_cell.length_b   1.000
_cell.length_c   1.000
_cell.angle_alpha   90.00
_cell.angle_beta   90.00
_cell.angle_gamma   90.00
#
_symmetry.space_group_name_H-M   'P 1'
#
loop_
_entity.id
_entity.type
_entity.pdbx_description
1 polymer ?
#
loop_
_entity_poly.entity_id
_entity_poly.type
_entity_poly.pdbx_seq_one_letter_code
_entity_poly.pdbx_strand_id
1 'polypeptide(L)'
;CRWPMRKSMQQRLRRRKTAEQIERLYYSAGLYYEINDQIPEALDMYEKYNDMDSISRLLTANARKNPSSGHYFELRRYYLELPDNIVENSPVLMAGLSLLQSMLMNIEESDRWYHALEKYAEEHTGSEKREARSRLLYLKIALPHTGSTGLIDIFKNADLLLRDRKAVLPEFSVTSNLPSLMNGGKDFCEWSKHDKELARGIGIPVAFVLGKYGKGLVPMALAESYLEKGQDIFEIFSLAEKGKMETDSGGKLEIFFVGVGLLAWLSVLNRDAEGAEKTLLSFRERARKDAPNLLPNIDAFLCRVHLYMGKDVADWMAQAPDESREFCTMDRFRYLTKVRIYIQRGQYQAAYCLIQQILYYAEMMKRTYIYMEATLLLAIVQYQMNQPAWKETLQECISRAEEYHFVRVLTREGPVLLQMLEKDKFIWQDAEYKNQVLTECRQMAAAYPFYLSGEGEE
;
A
#
# COMPACT_ATOMS: atom_id res chain seq x y z
N CYS A 1 -30.96 11.87 10.34
CA CYS A 1 -32.09 11.73 11.31
C CYS A 1 -31.90 10.71 12.43
N ARG A 2 -30.79 9.96 12.49
CA ARG A 2 -30.55 8.93 13.55
C ARG A 2 -29.94 9.48 14.86
N TRP A 3 -29.24 10.59 14.84
CA TRP A 3 -28.50 11.15 15.98
C TRP A 3 -29.34 11.69 17.14
N PRO A 4 -30.44 12.47 16.94
CA PRO A 4 -31.23 12.97 18.05
C PRO A 4 -31.97 11.87 18.80
N MET A 5 -32.43 10.83 18.11
CA MET A 5 -33.13 9.70 18.71
C MET A 5 -32.20 8.89 19.64
N ARG A 6 -30.95 8.67 19.26
CA ARG A 6 -29.96 7.92 20.04
C ARG A 6 -29.64 8.61 21.38
N LYS A 7 -29.44 9.93 21.37
CA LYS A 7 -29.25 10.75 22.60
C LYS A 7 -30.48 10.72 23.54
N SER A 8 -31.65 10.86 22.97
CA SER A 8 -32.91 10.84 23.75
C SER A 8 -33.16 9.46 24.40
N MET A 9 -32.89 8.37 23.67
CA MET A 9 -33.00 7.00 24.21
C MET A 9 -31.99 6.74 25.31
N GLN A 10 -30.73 7.16 25.15
CA GLN A 10 -29.69 7.02 26.19
C GLN A 10 -30.03 7.82 27.45
N GLN A 11 -30.56 9.01 27.34
CA GLN A 11 -31.03 9.79 28.49
C GLN A 11 -32.21 9.13 29.20
N ARG A 12 -33.16 8.53 28.47
CA ARG A 12 -34.30 7.78 29.04
C ARG A 12 -33.83 6.49 29.74
N LEU A 13 -32.86 5.80 29.20
CA LEU A 13 -32.24 4.61 29.81
C LEU A 13 -31.57 4.96 31.15
N ARG A 14 -30.76 6.02 31.20
CA ARG A 14 -30.10 6.49 32.43
C ARG A 14 -31.08 6.98 33.50
N ARG A 15 -32.29 7.42 33.15
CA ARG A 15 -33.34 7.83 34.10
C ARG A 15 -34.17 6.67 34.65
N ARG A 16 -34.18 5.49 33.97
CA ARG A 16 -35.08 4.36 34.30
C ARG A 16 -34.37 3.11 34.80
N LYS A 17 -33.06 3.05 34.68
CA LYS A 17 -32.24 1.86 34.99
C LYS A 17 -31.14 2.23 35.96
N THR A 18 -30.80 1.29 36.84
CA THR A 18 -29.60 1.42 37.71
C THR A 18 -28.31 1.27 36.87
N ALA A 19 -27.17 1.73 37.42
CA ALA A 19 -25.88 1.61 36.76
C ALA A 19 -25.60 0.13 36.38
N GLU A 20 -25.81 -0.80 37.31
CA GLU A 20 -25.63 -2.23 37.09
C GLU A 20 -26.52 -2.80 35.98
N GLN A 21 -27.78 -2.33 35.90
CA GLN A 21 -28.68 -2.74 34.81
C GLN A 21 -28.23 -2.21 33.44
N ILE A 22 -27.64 -1.02 33.41
CA ILE A 22 -27.10 -0.41 32.16
C ILE A 22 -25.85 -1.18 31.75
N GLU A 23 -24.97 -1.53 32.66
CA GLU A 23 -23.77 -2.32 32.42
C GLU A 23 -24.11 -3.69 31.82
N ARG A 24 -25.07 -4.41 32.40
CA ARG A 24 -25.56 -5.69 31.86
C ARG A 24 -26.15 -5.55 30.45
N LEU A 25 -26.78 -4.44 30.15
CA LEU A 25 -27.29 -4.16 28.79
C LEU A 25 -26.13 -3.95 27.79
N TYR A 26 -25.06 -3.25 28.20
CA TYR A 26 -23.88 -3.09 27.34
C TYR A 26 -23.20 -4.43 27.06
N TYR A 27 -23.02 -5.26 28.09
CA TYR A 27 -22.46 -6.61 27.92
C TYR A 27 -23.31 -7.47 26.98
N SER A 28 -24.64 -7.49 27.18
CA SER A 28 -25.55 -8.24 26.31
C SER A 28 -25.56 -7.73 24.88
N ALA A 29 -25.46 -6.42 24.70
CA ALA A 29 -25.36 -5.79 23.37
C ALA A 29 -24.00 -6.14 22.71
N GLY A 30 -22.91 -6.16 23.48
CA GLY A 30 -21.60 -6.59 23.03
C GLY A 30 -21.62 -8.01 22.48
N LEU A 31 -22.19 -8.95 23.23
CA LEU A 31 -22.37 -10.34 22.79
C LEU A 31 -23.23 -10.45 21.52
N TYR A 32 -24.32 -9.68 21.46
CA TYR A 32 -25.16 -9.67 20.25
C TYR A 32 -24.38 -9.23 19.01
N TYR A 33 -23.63 -8.13 19.10
CA TYR A 33 -22.81 -7.63 17.99
C TYR A 33 -21.69 -8.60 17.64
N GLU A 34 -21.04 -9.22 18.63
CA GLU A 34 -19.99 -10.22 18.42
C GLU A 34 -20.50 -11.45 17.65
N ILE A 35 -21.67 -11.99 18.03
CA ILE A 35 -22.29 -13.13 17.34
C ILE A 35 -22.65 -12.78 15.87
N ASN A 36 -22.99 -11.54 15.60
CA ASN A 36 -23.32 -11.05 14.25
C ASN A 36 -22.08 -10.54 13.47
N ASP A 37 -20.85 -10.82 13.94
CA ASP A 37 -19.57 -10.41 13.29
C ASP A 37 -19.42 -8.87 13.12
N GLN A 38 -20.12 -8.10 13.97
CA GLN A 38 -20.08 -6.63 14.02
C GLN A 38 -19.05 -6.20 15.07
N ILE A 39 -17.76 -6.41 14.73
CA ILE A 39 -16.63 -6.26 15.67
C ILE A 39 -16.50 -4.86 16.26
N PRO A 40 -16.55 -3.75 15.45
CA PRO A 40 -16.44 -2.39 15.99
C PRO A 40 -17.56 -2.06 16.99
N GLU A 41 -18.80 -2.49 16.72
CA GLU A 41 -19.95 -2.27 17.60
C GLU A 41 -19.83 -3.09 18.89
N ALA A 42 -19.33 -4.33 18.80
CA ALA A 42 -19.09 -5.17 19.96
C ALA A 42 -18.04 -4.55 20.89
N LEU A 43 -16.91 -4.07 20.33
CA LEU A 43 -15.83 -3.39 21.07
C LEU A 43 -16.34 -2.11 21.75
N ASP A 44 -17.14 -1.28 21.07
CA ASP A 44 -17.76 -0.07 21.64
C ASP A 44 -18.67 -0.40 22.85
N MET A 45 -19.35 -1.54 22.82
CA MET A 45 -20.18 -1.98 23.93
C MET A 45 -19.37 -2.53 25.11
N TYR A 46 -18.35 -3.35 24.85
CA TYR A 46 -17.45 -3.88 25.89
C TYR A 46 -16.64 -2.76 26.56
N GLU A 47 -16.21 -1.76 25.80
CA GLU A 47 -15.55 -0.56 26.35
C GLU A 47 -16.47 0.20 27.32
N LYS A 48 -17.74 0.39 26.97
CA LYS A 48 -18.73 1.02 27.86
C LYS A 48 -19.05 0.21 29.11
N TYR A 49 -18.84 -1.08 29.05
CA TYR A 49 -18.92 -2.00 30.18
C TYR A 49 -17.61 -2.10 30.97
N ASN A 50 -16.52 -1.52 30.45
CA ASN A 50 -15.17 -1.60 30.97
C ASN A 50 -14.64 -3.06 31.07
N ASP A 51 -15.03 -3.89 30.09
CA ASP A 51 -14.67 -5.33 30.03
C ASP A 51 -13.43 -5.53 29.12
N MET A 52 -12.26 -5.31 29.71
CA MET A 52 -10.98 -5.45 29.01
C MET A 52 -10.70 -6.90 28.60
N ASP A 53 -11.21 -7.88 29.33
CA ASP A 53 -11.03 -9.32 29.01
C ASP A 53 -11.78 -9.67 27.71
N SER A 54 -13.04 -9.23 27.58
CA SER A 54 -13.80 -9.42 26.33
C SER A 54 -13.19 -8.67 25.16
N ILE A 55 -12.71 -7.44 25.35
CA ILE A 55 -11.99 -6.67 24.33
C ILE A 55 -10.75 -7.43 23.86
N SER A 56 -9.88 -7.84 24.78
CA SER A 56 -8.64 -8.58 24.49
C SER A 56 -8.92 -9.89 23.77
N ARG A 57 -9.89 -10.67 24.25
CA ARG A 57 -10.32 -11.93 23.63
C ARG A 57 -10.81 -11.71 22.21
N LEU A 58 -11.67 -10.72 22.01
CA LEU A 58 -12.26 -10.40 20.71
C LEU A 58 -11.20 -9.92 19.71
N LEU A 59 -10.29 -9.01 20.13
CA LEU A 59 -9.18 -8.53 19.31
C LEU A 59 -8.22 -9.67 18.93
N THR A 60 -7.90 -10.58 19.88
CA THR A 60 -7.05 -11.75 19.62
C THR A 60 -7.71 -12.69 18.61
N ALA A 61 -9.00 -12.96 18.76
CA ALA A 61 -9.76 -13.81 17.84
C ALA A 61 -9.82 -13.19 16.43
N ASN A 62 -10.09 -11.88 16.35
CA ASN A 62 -10.12 -11.16 15.09
C ASN A 62 -8.75 -11.12 14.40
N ALA A 63 -7.67 -10.90 15.14
CA ALA A 63 -6.30 -10.91 14.62
C ALA A 63 -5.85 -12.28 14.11
N ARG A 64 -6.36 -13.38 14.68
CA ARG A 64 -6.15 -14.74 14.16
C ARG A 64 -6.89 -14.97 12.86
N LYS A 65 -8.11 -14.48 12.77
CA LYS A 65 -9.00 -14.63 11.60
C LYS A 65 -8.58 -13.72 10.44
N ASN A 66 -8.15 -12.49 10.77
CA ASN A 66 -7.79 -11.45 9.82
C ASN A 66 -6.41 -10.85 10.14
N PRO A 67 -5.32 -11.54 9.85
CA PRO A 67 -3.97 -11.07 10.19
C PRO A 67 -3.45 -9.96 9.27
N SER A 68 -4.26 -9.51 8.30
CA SER A 68 -3.89 -8.45 7.36
C SER A 68 -3.84 -7.08 8.04
N SER A 69 -2.99 -6.20 7.52
CA SER A 69 -2.74 -4.86 8.07
C SER A 69 -3.99 -3.97 8.17
N GLY A 70 -4.96 -4.13 7.26
CA GLY A 70 -6.13 -3.25 7.18
C GLY A 70 -6.97 -3.21 8.45
N HIS A 71 -7.33 -4.38 9.00
CA HIS A 71 -8.18 -4.42 10.20
C HIS A 71 -7.48 -3.90 11.46
N TYR A 72 -6.14 -4.04 11.57
CA TYR A 72 -5.39 -3.44 12.67
C TYR A 72 -5.50 -1.92 12.64
N PHE A 73 -5.42 -1.32 11.47
CA PHE A 73 -5.55 0.11 11.31
C PHE A 73 -6.97 0.60 11.60
N GLU A 74 -7.98 -0.11 11.14
CA GLU A 74 -9.40 0.22 11.42
C GLU A 74 -9.74 0.17 12.92
N LEU A 75 -9.19 -0.83 13.63
CA LEU A 75 -9.40 -1.04 15.06
C LEU A 75 -8.25 -0.50 15.93
N ARG A 76 -7.37 0.35 15.37
CA ARG A 76 -6.12 0.80 16.01
C ARG A 76 -6.31 1.35 17.42
N ARG A 77 -7.39 2.09 17.66
CA ARG A 77 -7.72 2.63 18.98
C ARG A 77 -7.73 1.54 20.04
N TYR A 78 -8.42 0.47 19.80
CA TYR A 78 -8.57 -0.62 20.77
C TYR A 78 -7.28 -1.43 20.96
N TYR A 79 -6.51 -1.65 19.86
CA TYR A 79 -5.22 -2.32 19.97
C TYR A 79 -4.18 -1.52 20.75
N LEU A 80 -4.15 -0.19 20.56
CA LEU A 80 -3.20 0.71 21.23
C LEU A 80 -3.53 0.96 22.70
N GLU A 81 -4.79 0.74 23.12
CA GLU A 81 -5.24 0.88 24.50
C GLU A 81 -5.10 -0.42 25.34
N LEU A 82 -4.68 -1.53 24.72
CA LEU A 82 -4.45 -2.79 25.43
C LEU A 82 -3.29 -2.65 26.43
N PRO A 83 -3.47 -3.10 27.68
CA PRO A 83 -2.37 -3.15 28.66
C PRO A 83 -1.23 -4.06 28.20
N ASP A 84 0.01 -3.64 28.45
CA ASP A 84 1.22 -4.39 28.05
C ASP A 84 1.22 -5.84 28.55
N ASN A 85 0.80 -6.07 29.80
CA ASN A 85 0.74 -7.42 30.38
C ASN A 85 -0.22 -8.37 29.64
N ILE A 86 -1.26 -7.84 28.98
CA ILE A 86 -2.16 -8.65 28.13
C ILE A 86 -1.47 -8.96 26.81
N VAL A 87 -0.81 -7.97 26.22
CA VAL A 87 -0.13 -8.10 24.94
C VAL A 87 1.05 -9.07 25.02
N GLU A 88 1.88 -8.97 26.06
CA GLU A 88 3.07 -9.80 26.29
C GLU A 88 2.74 -11.30 26.46
N ASN A 89 1.51 -11.62 26.83
CA ASN A 89 1.02 -13.00 26.92
C ASN A 89 0.40 -13.56 25.64
N SER A 90 0.44 -12.80 24.52
CA SER A 90 -0.20 -13.20 23.26
C SER A 90 0.71 -12.96 22.06
N PRO A 91 1.30 -14.02 21.45
CA PRO A 91 2.08 -13.89 20.21
C PRO A 91 1.33 -13.19 19.08
N VAL A 92 0.00 -13.36 19.04
CA VAL A 92 -0.86 -12.75 18.03
C VAL A 92 -0.96 -11.24 18.24
N LEU A 93 -1.13 -10.79 19.47
CA LEU A 93 -1.23 -9.36 19.81
C LEU A 93 0.12 -8.66 19.66
N MET A 94 1.22 -9.27 20.12
CA MET A 94 2.57 -8.72 19.91
C MET A 94 2.86 -8.52 18.42
N ALA A 95 2.58 -9.52 17.59
CA ALA A 95 2.76 -9.41 16.15
C ALA A 95 1.85 -8.34 15.54
N GLY A 96 0.59 -8.26 15.96
CA GLY A 96 -0.37 -7.26 15.50
C GLY A 96 0.05 -5.85 15.85
N LEU A 97 0.51 -5.63 17.09
CA LEU A 97 1.00 -4.31 17.53
C LEU A 97 2.31 -3.93 16.84
N SER A 98 3.26 -4.85 16.67
CA SER A 98 4.46 -4.57 15.87
C SER A 98 4.10 -4.09 14.46
N LEU A 99 3.16 -4.78 13.79
CA LEU A 99 2.70 -4.38 12.46
C LEU A 99 1.97 -3.03 12.49
N LEU A 100 1.07 -2.81 13.44
CA LEU A 100 0.30 -1.57 13.57
C LEU A 100 1.22 -0.37 13.85
N GLN A 101 2.15 -0.49 14.79
CA GLN A 101 3.12 0.56 15.10
C GLN A 101 4.00 0.91 13.90
N SER A 102 4.45 -0.12 13.15
CA SER A 102 5.14 0.10 11.89
C SER A 102 4.29 0.92 10.90
N MET A 103 3.01 0.59 10.75
CA MET A 103 2.10 1.33 9.86
C MET A 103 1.86 2.77 10.33
N LEU A 104 1.92 3.03 11.63
CA LEU A 104 1.83 4.36 12.23
C LEU A 104 3.16 5.11 12.22
N MET A 105 4.20 4.53 11.62
CA MET A 105 5.57 5.06 11.56
C MET A 105 6.28 5.15 12.93
N ASN A 106 5.78 4.45 13.93
CA ASN A 106 6.40 4.33 15.25
C ASN A 106 7.36 3.13 15.26
N ILE A 107 8.52 3.28 14.62
CA ILE A 107 9.46 2.19 14.38
C ILE A 107 9.97 1.59 15.70
N GLU A 108 10.32 2.43 16.67
CA GLU A 108 10.83 2.00 17.99
C GLU A 108 9.82 1.11 18.72
N GLU A 109 8.55 1.49 18.75
CA GLU A 109 7.49 0.65 19.35
C GLU A 109 7.21 -0.62 18.53
N SER A 110 7.33 -0.55 17.20
CA SER A 110 7.23 -1.73 16.35
C SER A 110 8.32 -2.74 16.69
N ASP A 111 9.57 -2.30 16.80
CA ASP A 111 10.72 -3.13 17.13
C ASP A 111 10.64 -3.66 18.57
N ARG A 112 10.15 -2.86 19.53
CA ARG A 112 9.89 -3.30 20.90
C ARG A 112 8.98 -4.54 20.94
N TRP A 113 7.85 -4.51 20.24
CA TRP A 113 6.92 -5.65 20.18
C TRP A 113 7.50 -6.82 19.38
N TYR A 114 8.29 -6.54 18.36
CA TYR A 114 9.00 -7.59 17.62
C TYR A 114 9.97 -8.35 18.53
N HIS A 115 10.80 -7.66 19.30
CA HIS A 115 11.76 -8.27 20.23
C HIS A 115 11.08 -8.96 21.42
N ALA A 116 9.96 -8.42 21.93
CA ALA A 116 9.15 -9.11 22.92
C ALA A 116 8.64 -10.46 22.40
N LEU A 117 8.22 -10.51 21.12
CA LEU A 117 7.80 -11.76 20.49
C LEU A 117 8.97 -12.73 20.27
N GLU A 118 10.18 -12.25 19.96
CA GLU A 118 11.38 -13.10 19.88
C GLU A 118 11.68 -13.76 21.24
N LYS A 119 11.70 -12.96 22.30
CA LYS A 119 11.88 -13.45 23.67
C LYS A 119 10.81 -14.48 24.05
N TYR A 120 9.54 -14.20 23.75
CA TYR A 120 8.45 -15.15 23.99
C TYR A 120 8.69 -16.50 23.28
N ALA A 121 9.15 -16.48 22.03
CA ALA A 121 9.46 -17.68 21.27
C ALA A 121 10.65 -18.48 21.83
N GLU A 122 11.57 -17.84 22.56
CA GLU A 122 12.69 -18.49 23.24
C GLU A 122 12.26 -19.16 24.56
N GLU A 123 11.44 -18.47 25.34
CA GLU A 123 11.01 -18.88 26.68
C GLU A 123 9.93 -19.95 26.68
N HIS A 124 9.16 -20.10 25.59
CA HIS A 124 8.04 -21.03 25.49
C HIS A 124 8.38 -22.30 24.68
N THR A 125 7.54 -23.32 24.78
CA THR A 125 7.68 -24.60 24.08
C THR A 125 6.36 -25.02 23.41
N GLY A 126 6.38 -26.09 22.63
CA GLY A 126 5.15 -26.69 22.06
C GLY A 126 4.41 -25.79 21.07
N SER A 127 3.10 -25.66 21.26
CA SER A 127 2.20 -24.89 20.38
C SER A 127 2.45 -23.39 20.44
N GLU A 128 2.75 -22.86 21.61
CA GLU A 128 3.01 -21.44 21.84
C GLU A 128 4.27 -20.97 21.08
N LYS A 129 5.36 -21.72 21.22
CA LYS A 129 6.58 -21.49 20.44
C LYS A 129 6.33 -21.54 18.93
N ARG A 130 5.50 -22.49 18.48
CA ARG A 130 5.16 -22.61 17.05
C ARG A 130 4.37 -21.39 16.57
N GLU A 131 3.38 -20.92 17.34
CA GLU A 131 2.61 -19.72 17.00
C GLU A 131 3.52 -18.49 16.95
N ALA A 132 4.36 -18.27 17.97
CA ALA A 132 5.30 -17.17 18.02
C ALA A 132 6.27 -17.18 16.82
N ARG A 133 6.87 -18.31 16.48
CA ARG A 133 7.74 -18.47 15.31
C ARG A 133 7.02 -18.18 13.99
N SER A 134 5.77 -18.60 13.87
CA SER A 134 4.94 -18.32 12.68
C SER A 134 4.71 -16.82 12.52
N ARG A 135 4.43 -16.12 13.63
CA ARG A 135 4.24 -14.66 13.64
C ARG A 135 5.53 -13.90 13.36
N LEU A 136 6.65 -14.34 13.93
CA LEU A 136 7.97 -13.75 13.62
C LEU A 136 8.34 -13.91 12.13
N LEU A 137 8.11 -15.09 11.55
CA LEU A 137 8.32 -15.30 10.14
C LEU A 137 7.45 -14.36 9.29
N TYR A 138 6.19 -14.22 9.65
CA TYR A 138 5.27 -13.28 9.01
C TYR A 138 5.79 -11.85 9.09
N LEU A 139 6.19 -11.37 10.27
CA LEU A 139 6.71 -10.02 10.44
C LEU A 139 7.99 -9.78 9.62
N LYS A 140 8.92 -10.73 9.58
CA LYS A 140 10.12 -10.65 8.72
C LYS A 140 9.79 -10.42 7.25
N ILE A 141 8.69 -11.03 6.78
CA ILE A 141 8.23 -10.86 5.40
C ILE A 141 7.41 -9.57 5.23
N ALA A 142 6.57 -9.21 6.20
CA ALA A 142 5.49 -8.23 6.02
C ALA A 142 5.75 -6.86 6.64
N LEU A 143 6.69 -6.71 7.61
CA LEU A 143 6.93 -5.41 8.25
C LEU A 143 7.35 -4.35 7.24
N PRO A 144 6.57 -3.27 7.07
CA PRO A 144 6.79 -2.28 6.01
C PRO A 144 8.13 -1.55 6.10
N HIS A 145 8.56 -1.14 7.32
CA HIS A 145 9.76 -0.32 7.54
C HIS A 145 11.09 -1.08 7.37
N THR A 146 11.07 -2.41 7.30
CA THR A 146 12.31 -3.20 7.19
C THR A 146 12.88 -3.26 5.76
N GLY A 147 12.15 -2.74 4.77
CA GLY A 147 12.56 -2.81 3.36
C GLY A 147 12.58 -4.25 2.83
N SER A 148 13.21 -4.45 1.68
CA SER A 148 13.33 -5.76 1.00
C SER A 148 14.73 -6.39 1.08
N THR A 149 15.69 -5.72 1.73
CA THR A 149 17.04 -6.24 1.91
C THR A 149 17.00 -7.56 2.69
N GLY A 150 17.69 -8.59 2.20
CA GLY A 150 17.75 -9.90 2.85
C GLY A 150 16.51 -10.78 2.68
N LEU A 151 15.47 -10.35 1.95
CA LEU A 151 14.26 -11.17 1.71
C LEU A 151 14.58 -12.55 1.09
N ILE A 152 15.60 -12.64 0.24
CA ILE A 152 16.06 -13.91 -0.36
C ILE A 152 16.45 -14.91 0.72
N ASP A 153 17.24 -14.48 1.70
CA ASP A 153 17.67 -15.34 2.80
C ASP A 153 16.51 -15.66 3.75
N ILE A 154 15.59 -14.70 3.94
CA ILE A 154 14.34 -14.93 4.68
C ILE A 154 13.52 -16.02 3.99
N PHE A 155 13.35 -15.99 2.67
CA PHE A 155 12.61 -17.01 1.93
C PHE A 155 13.30 -18.38 1.96
N LYS A 156 14.62 -18.44 1.83
CA LYS A 156 15.37 -19.71 1.97
C LYS A 156 15.21 -20.31 3.36
N ASN A 157 15.31 -19.50 4.41
CA ASN A 157 15.14 -19.94 5.80
C ASN A 157 13.67 -20.30 6.10
N ALA A 158 12.72 -19.55 5.53
CA ALA A 158 11.31 -19.84 5.66
C ALA A 158 10.94 -21.18 5.04
N ASP A 159 11.48 -21.53 3.87
CA ASP A 159 11.27 -22.82 3.22
C ASP A 159 11.64 -23.97 4.14
N LEU A 160 12.81 -23.92 4.81
CA LEU A 160 13.23 -24.93 5.78
C LEU A 160 12.27 -25.06 6.97
N LEU A 161 11.83 -23.91 7.54
CA LEU A 161 10.90 -23.92 8.69
C LEU A 161 9.52 -24.48 8.34
N LEU A 162 9.04 -24.18 7.12
CA LEU A 162 7.73 -24.64 6.65
C LEU A 162 7.75 -26.13 6.29
N ARG A 163 8.80 -26.63 5.64
CA ARG A 163 8.99 -28.06 5.34
C ARG A 163 9.01 -28.91 6.61
N ASP A 164 9.67 -28.43 7.66
CA ASP A 164 9.72 -29.09 8.95
C ASP A 164 8.41 -28.95 9.77
N ARG A 165 7.37 -28.28 9.23
CA ARG A 165 6.12 -27.94 9.91
C ARG A 165 6.31 -27.18 11.24
N LYS A 166 7.41 -26.45 11.37
CA LYS A 166 7.73 -25.64 12.57
C LYS A 166 7.04 -24.28 12.59
N ALA A 167 6.53 -23.82 11.46
CA ALA A 167 5.80 -22.57 11.30
C ALA A 167 4.70 -22.70 10.23
N VAL A 168 3.70 -21.83 10.30
CA VAL A 168 2.64 -21.68 9.29
C VAL A 168 2.41 -20.19 9.09
N LEU A 169 2.46 -19.71 7.84
CA LEU A 169 2.18 -18.31 7.55
C LEU A 169 0.69 -17.99 7.72
N PRO A 170 0.37 -16.92 8.43
CA PRO A 170 -0.99 -16.39 8.45
C PRO A 170 -1.38 -15.81 7.09
N GLU A 171 -2.65 -15.50 6.92
CA GLU A 171 -3.13 -14.78 5.74
C GLU A 171 -2.59 -13.33 5.72
N PHE A 172 -2.09 -12.86 4.57
CA PHE A 172 -1.57 -11.51 4.41
C PHE A 172 -1.69 -11.02 2.97
N SER A 173 -1.56 -9.70 2.77
CA SER A 173 -1.53 -9.05 1.46
C SER A 173 -0.10 -8.72 1.06
N VAL A 174 0.33 -9.16 -0.11
CA VAL A 174 1.66 -8.86 -0.67
C VAL A 174 1.69 -7.44 -1.23
N THR A 175 0.59 -6.99 -1.81
CA THR A 175 0.50 -5.69 -2.51
C THR A 175 -0.02 -4.56 -1.63
N SER A 176 -0.58 -4.85 -0.45
CA SER A 176 -1.36 -3.89 0.35
C SER A 176 -2.49 -3.24 -0.45
N ASN A 177 -3.18 -4.02 -1.28
CA ASN A 177 -4.28 -3.60 -2.16
C ASN A 177 -3.88 -2.60 -3.27
N LEU A 178 -2.60 -2.47 -3.59
CA LEU A 178 -2.09 -1.57 -4.63
C LEU A 178 -1.95 -2.28 -5.99
N PRO A 179 -2.00 -1.54 -7.10
CA PRO A 179 -1.72 -2.06 -8.43
C PRO A 179 -0.21 -2.17 -8.72
N SER A 180 0.59 -2.56 -7.71
CA SER A 180 2.03 -2.61 -7.80
C SER A 180 2.58 -3.64 -6.82
N LEU A 181 3.57 -4.40 -7.23
CA LEU A 181 4.41 -5.24 -6.39
C LEU A 181 5.66 -4.49 -5.93
N MET A 182 6.25 -3.70 -6.84
CA MET A 182 7.45 -2.93 -6.54
C MET A 182 7.21 -1.90 -5.43
N ASN A 183 5.99 -1.35 -5.41
CA ASN A 183 5.54 -0.40 -4.40
C ASN A 183 4.37 -0.94 -3.57
N GLY A 184 4.31 -2.24 -3.36
CA GLY A 184 3.25 -2.93 -2.63
C GLY A 184 3.39 -2.90 -1.11
N GLY A 185 3.33 -4.06 -0.47
CA GLY A 185 3.55 -4.21 0.98
C GLY A 185 4.93 -3.76 1.44
N LYS A 186 5.95 -4.04 0.63
CA LYS A 186 7.33 -3.54 0.78
C LYS A 186 7.81 -2.88 -0.50
N ASP A 187 8.92 -2.17 -0.43
CA ASP A 187 9.65 -1.67 -1.61
C ASP A 187 10.56 -2.75 -2.17
N PHE A 188 10.47 -3.01 -3.47
CA PHE A 188 11.25 -4.03 -4.17
C PHE A 188 12.24 -3.45 -5.19
N CYS A 189 12.57 -2.17 -5.11
CA CYS A 189 13.52 -1.54 -6.04
C CYS A 189 14.86 -2.27 -6.09
N GLU A 190 15.44 -2.64 -4.95
CA GLU A 190 16.70 -3.39 -4.91
C GLU A 190 16.62 -4.75 -5.63
N TRP A 191 15.47 -5.40 -5.57
CA TRP A 191 15.25 -6.65 -6.27
C TRP A 191 15.28 -6.47 -7.79
N SER A 192 14.81 -5.32 -8.29
CA SER A 192 14.80 -5.03 -9.73
C SER A 192 16.21 -4.95 -10.36
N LYS A 193 17.25 -4.71 -9.58
CA LYS A 193 18.64 -4.71 -10.07
C LYS A 193 19.10 -6.11 -10.54
N HIS A 194 18.48 -7.16 -10.00
CA HIS A 194 18.80 -8.57 -10.28
C HIS A 194 17.56 -9.38 -10.66
N ASP A 195 16.58 -8.76 -11.29
CA ASP A 195 15.27 -9.32 -11.57
C ASP A 195 15.31 -10.68 -12.30
N LYS A 196 16.12 -10.81 -13.37
CA LYS A 196 16.24 -12.04 -14.16
C LYS A 196 16.89 -13.19 -13.38
N GLU A 197 17.93 -12.89 -12.61
CA GLU A 197 18.65 -13.88 -11.80
C GLU A 197 17.78 -14.37 -10.65
N LEU A 198 17.12 -13.42 -9.98
CA LEU A 198 16.25 -13.70 -8.86
C LEU A 198 15.01 -14.49 -9.26
N ALA A 199 14.42 -14.20 -10.41
CA ALA A 199 13.27 -14.96 -10.92
C ALA A 199 13.62 -16.43 -11.18
N ARG A 200 14.81 -16.72 -11.72
CA ARG A 200 15.28 -18.09 -11.96
C ARG A 200 15.58 -18.86 -10.68
N GLY A 201 16.10 -18.17 -9.64
CA GLY A 201 16.51 -18.79 -8.37
C GLY A 201 15.43 -18.83 -7.29
N ILE A 202 14.57 -17.81 -7.25
CA ILE A 202 13.59 -17.59 -6.15
C ILE A 202 12.20 -18.10 -6.49
N GLY A 203 11.83 -18.27 -7.75
CA GLY A 203 10.46 -18.61 -8.15
C GLY A 203 9.90 -19.83 -7.40
N ILE A 204 10.69 -20.89 -7.22
CA ILE A 204 10.25 -22.10 -6.52
C ILE A 204 10.12 -21.88 -5.01
N PRO A 205 11.12 -21.35 -4.27
CA PRO A 205 10.99 -21.04 -2.86
C PRO A 205 9.84 -20.06 -2.57
N VAL A 206 9.68 -19.01 -3.37
CA VAL A 206 8.59 -18.03 -3.19
C VAL A 206 7.22 -18.71 -3.35
N ALA A 207 7.04 -19.50 -4.41
CA ALA A 207 5.78 -20.22 -4.65
C ALA A 207 5.48 -21.20 -3.51
N PHE A 208 6.50 -21.88 -2.99
CA PHE A 208 6.33 -22.82 -1.86
C PHE A 208 5.99 -22.09 -0.55
N VAL A 209 6.74 -21.04 -0.19
CA VAL A 209 6.57 -20.28 1.05
C VAL A 209 5.24 -19.55 1.08
N LEU A 210 4.90 -18.89 -0.03
CA LEU A 210 3.71 -18.06 -0.12
C LEU A 210 2.45 -18.84 -0.53
N GLY A 211 2.57 -20.03 -1.09
CA GLY A 211 1.45 -20.84 -1.56
C GLY A 211 0.51 -20.05 -2.50
N LYS A 212 -0.77 -19.95 -2.15
CA LYS A 212 -1.75 -19.17 -2.93
C LYS A 212 -1.42 -17.68 -3.04
N TYR A 213 -0.67 -17.11 -2.11
CA TYR A 213 -0.23 -15.70 -2.13
C TYR A 213 0.95 -15.46 -3.08
N GLY A 214 1.67 -16.50 -3.46
CA GLY A 214 2.78 -16.46 -4.42
C GLY A 214 2.38 -16.70 -5.87
N LYS A 215 1.13 -17.15 -6.13
CA LYS A 215 0.67 -17.40 -7.51
C LYS A 215 0.62 -16.12 -8.32
N GLY A 216 1.31 -16.11 -9.45
CA GLY A 216 1.43 -14.96 -10.33
C GLY A 216 2.43 -13.89 -9.86
N LEU A 217 2.99 -13.99 -8.65
CA LEU A 217 3.86 -12.97 -8.08
C LEU A 217 5.13 -12.74 -8.91
N VAL A 218 5.83 -13.81 -9.28
CA VAL A 218 7.12 -13.70 -9.99
C VAL A 218 6.97 -13.11 -11.38
N PRO A 219 6.10 -13.63 -12.27
CA PRO A 219 5.90 -13.01 -13.57
C PRO A 219 5.39 -11.56 -13.49
N MET A 220 4.54 -11.22 -12.51
CA MET A 220 4.09 -9.84 -12.32
C MET A 220 5.23 -8.91 -11.87
N ALA A 221 6.08 -9.36 -10.94
CA ALA A 221 7.20 -8.57 -10.48
C ALA A 221 8.23 -8.31 -11.60
N LEU A 222 8.47 -9.30 -12.45
CA LEU A 222 9.31 -9.12 -13.65
C LEU A 222 8.68 -8.16 -14.65
N ALA A 223 7.37 -8.32 -14.94
CA ALA A 223 6.66 -7.44 -15.85
C ALA A 223 6.70 -5.98 -15.36
N GLU A 224 6.55 -5.75 -14.06
CA GLU A 224 6.62 -4.41 -13.48
C GLU A 224 8.04 -3.84 -13.55
N SER A 225 9.07 -4.62 -13.22
CA SER A 225 10.47 -4.19 -13.37
C SER A 225 10.79 -3.82 -14.82
N TYR A 226 10.36 -4.62 -15.77
CA TYR A 226 10.57 -4.36 -17.20
C TYR A 226 9.80 -3.14 -17.67
N LEU A 227 8.57 -2.94 -17.21
CA LEU A 227 7.80 -1.73 -17.49
C LEU A 227 8.54 -0.49 -16.99
N GLU A 228 8.99 -0.48 -15.73
CA GLU A 228 9.71 0.67 -15.16
C GLU A 228 11.01 0.98 -15.90
N LYS A 229 11.70 -0.04 -16.40
CA LYS A 229 12.93 0.11 -17.20
C LYS A 229 12.70 0.43 -18.68
N GLY A 230 11.45 0.54 -19.11
CA GLY A 230 11.11 0.80 -20.51
C GLY A 230 11.57 -0.31 -21.47
N GLN A 231 11.51 -1.58 -21.02
CA GLN A 231 11.89 -2.72 -21.84
C GLN A 231 10.79 -3.12 -22.84
N ASP A 232 10.98 -4.24 -23.55
CA ASP A 232 10.10 -4.69 -24.62
C ASP A 232 8.64 -4.89 -24.14
N ILE A 233 7.71 -4.23 -24.85
CA ILE A 233 6.28 -4.22 -24.53
C ILE A 233 5.67 -5.63 -24.64
N PHE A 234 6.12 -6.45 -25.60
CA PHE A 234 5.60 -7.80 -25.78
C PHE A 234 6.02 -8.73 -24.63
N GLU A 235 7.24 -8.57 -24.14
CA GLU A 235 7.71 -9.33 -22.98
C GLU A 235 6.92 -8.95 -21.72
N ILE A 236 6.71 -7.64 -21.49
CA ILE A 236 5.90 -7.13 -20.38
C ILE A 236 4.47 -7.68 -20.46
N PHE A 237 3.84 -7.57 -21.62
CA PHE A 237 2.49 -8.08 -21.85
C PHE A 237 2.40 -9.59 -21.58
N SER A 238 3.33 -10.38 -22.13
CA SER A 238 3.37 -11.82 -21.96
C SER A 238 3.51 -12.24 -20.50
N LEU A 239 4.37 -11.56 -19.75
CA LEU A 239 4.57 -11.80 -18.32
C LEU A 239 3.34 -11.39 -17.50
N ALA A 240 2.71 -10.25 -17.81
CA ALA A 240 1.49 -9.81 -17.13
C ALA A 240 0.33 -10.78 -17.36
N GLU A 241 0.12 -11.24 -18.60
CA GLU A 241 -0.92 -12.22 -18.91
C GLU A 241 -0.64 -13.57 -18.24
N LYS A 242 0.61 -14.04 -18.25
CA LYS A 242 1.02 -15.25 -17.52
C LYS A 242 0.71 -15.13 -16.03
N GLY A 243 1.06 -14.01 -15.42
CA GLY A 243 0.78 -13.76 -14.02
C GLY A 243 -0.71 -13.75 -13.71
N LYS A 244 -1.54 -13.14 -14.56
CA LYS A 244 -3.01 -13.18 -14.44
C LYS A 244 -3.57 -14.60 -14.51
N MET A 245 -3.11 -15.40 -15.47
CA MET A 245 -3.51 -16.80 -15.60
C MET A 245 -3.13 -17.63 -14.36
N GLU A 246 -1.91 -17.46 -13.84
CA GLU A 246 -1.46 -18.13 -12.62
C GLU A 246 -2.33 -17.71 -11.42
N THR A 247 -2.67 -16.43 -11.32
CA THR A 247 -3.51 -15.89 -10.26
C THR A 247 -4.93 -16.44 -10.32
N ASP A 248 -5.54 -16.50 -11.51
CA ASP A 248 -6.88 -17.06 -11.73
C ASP A 248 -6.95 -18.57 -11.39
N SER A 249 -5.82 -19.26 -11.42
CA SER A 249 -5.73 -20.67 -10.99
C SER A 249 -5.84 -20.89 -9.46
N GLY A 250 -6.30 -19.88 -8.71
CA GLY A 250 -6.51 -19.91 -7.25
C GLY A 250 -5.52 -19.06 -6.44
N GLY A 251 -5.00 -17.99 -7.03
CA GLY A 251 -4.24 -16.95 -6.36
C GLY A 251 -5.12 -15.87 -5.71
N LYS A 252 -4.53 -14.74 -5.35
CA LYS A 252 -5.20 -13.60 -4.74
C LYS A 252 -5.52 -12.52 -5.77
N LEU A 253 -6.74 -11.99 -5.73
CA LEU A 253 -7.21 -10.97 -6.67
C LEU A 253 -6.39 -9.67 -6.63
N GLU A 254 -5.73 -9.38 -5.52
CA GLU A 254 -4.81 -8.25 -5.38
C GLU A 254 -3.59 -8.38 -6.32
N ILE A 255 -3.04 -9.60 -6.52
CA ILE A 255 -1.95 -9.84 -7.47
C ILE A 255 -2.47 -9.74 -8.91
N PHE A 256 -3.70 -10.21 -9.17
CA PHE A 256 -4.35 -9.99 -10.46
C PHE A 256 -4.50 -8.50 -10.78
N PHE A 257 -4.79 -7.66 -9.78
CA PHE A 257 -4.88 -6.21 -9.93
C PHE A 257 -3.56 -5.58 -10.40
N VAL A 258 -2.41 -6.11 -9.98
CA VAL A 258 -1.11 -5.67 -10.52
C VAL A 258 -1.06 -5.87 -12.03
N GLY A 259 -1.45 -7.05 -12.53
CA GLY A 259 -1.48 -7.32 -13.96
C GLY A 259 -2.45 -6.40 -14.73
N VAL A 260 -3.62 -6.13 -14.16
CA VAL A 260 -4.56 -5.14 -14.71
C VAL A 260 -3.91 -3.76 -14.79
N GLY A 261 -3.20 -3.35 -13.73
CA GLY A 261 -2.48 -2.08 -13.67
C GLY A 261 -1.37 -1.98 -14.72
N LEU A 262 -0.60 -3.05 -14.90
CA LEU A 262 0.44 -3.12 -15.94
C LEU A 262 -0.15 -2.96 -17.34
N LEU A 263 -1.24 -3.68 -17.66
CA LEU A 263 -1.92 -3.55 -18.93
C LEU A 263 -2.53 -2.17 -19.16
N ALA A 264 -3.10 -1.56 -18.12
CA ALA A 264 -3.60 -0.19 -18.18
C ALA A 264 -2.47 0.81 -18.48
N TRP A 265 -1.30 0.67 -17.83
CA TRP A 265 -0.13 1.49 -18.15
C TRP A 265 0.38 1.27 -19.57
N LEU A 266 0.44 0.02 -20.07
CA LEU A 266 0.82 -0.25 -21.46
C LEU A 266 -0.14 0.44 -22.44
N SER A 267 -1.45 0.44 -22.16
CA SER A 267 -2.43 1.14 -22.98
C SER A 267 -2.18 2.67 -22.98
N VAL A 268 -1.96 3.29 -21.82
CA VAL A 268 -1.61 4.73 -21.74
C VAL A 268 -0.34 5.04 -22.54
N LEU A 269 0.72 4.23 -22.41
CA LEU A 269 1.97 4.40 -23.14
C LEU A 269 1.79 4.24 -24.65
N ASN A 270 0.83 3.42 -25.08
CA ASN A 270 0.44 3.24 -26.49
C ASN A 270 -0.58 4.31 -26.97
N ARG A 271 -0.81 5.37 -26.21
CA ARG A 271 -1.76 6.45 -26.51
C ARG A 271 -3.23 6.03 -26.53
N ASP A 272 -3.54 4.93 -25.84
CA ASP A 272 -4.89 4.37 -25.69
C ASP A 272 -5.37 4.48 -24.23
N ALA A 273 -5.55 5.72 -23.77
CA ALA A 273 -6.06 5.96 -22.41
C ALA A 273 -7.52 5.45 -22.24
N GLU A 274 -8.32 5.39 -23.32
CA GLU A 274 -9.66 4.82 -23.31
C GLU A 274 -9.63 3.29 -23.08
N GLY A 275 -8.69 2.60 -23.70
CA GLY A 275 -8.45 1.18 -23.46
C GLY A 275 -8.02 0.89 -22.03
N ALA A 276 -7.18 1.76 -21.44
CA ALA A 276 -6.81 1.70 -20.04
C ALA A 276 -8.03 1.86 -19.11
N GLU A 277 -8.87 2.87 -19.36
CA GLU A 277 -10.11 3.11 -18.61
C GLU A 277 -11.03 1.87 -18.68
N LYS A 278 -11.27 1.35 -19.87
CA LYS A 278 -12.11 0.16 -20.09
C LYS A 278 -11.59 -1.07 -19.33
N THR A 279 -10.28 -1.27 -19.35
CA THR A 279 -9.62 -2.37 -18.62
C THR A 279 -9.85 -2.25 -17.11
N LEU A 280 -9.65 -1.07 -16.55
CA LEU A 280 -9.87 -0.80 -15.13
C LEU A 280 -11.34 -0.91 -14.73
N LEU A 281 -12.27 -0.38 -15.54
CA LEU A 281 -13.71 -0.48 -15.29
C LEU A 281 -14.20 -1.94 -15.30
N SER A 282 -13.73 -2.75 -16.24
CA SER A 282 -14.04 -4.18 -16.29
C SER A 282 -13.56 -4.88 -15.00
N PHE A 283 -12.36 -4.61 -14.57
CA PHE A 283 -11.83 -5.19 -13.33
C PHE A 283 -12.55 -4.67 -12.08
N ARG A 284 -12.96 -3.41 -12.06
CA ARG A 284 -13.74 -2.80 -10.99
C ARG A 284 -15.02 -3.55 -10.69
N GLU A 285 -15.74 -3.99 -11.74
CA GLU A 285 -16.97 -4.79 -11.57
C GLU A 285 -16.69 -6.17 -10.96
N ARG A 286 -15.59 -6.81 -11.34
CA ARG A 286 -15.12 -8.05 -10.70
C ARG A 286 -14.74 -7.80 -9.22
N ALA A 287 -13.93 -6.79 -8.97
CA ALA A 287 -13.46 -6.46 -7.61
C ALA A 287 -14.62 -6.09 -6.66
N ARG A 288 -15.68 -5.44 -7.17
CA ARG A 288 -16.86 -5.10 -6.37
C ARG A 288 -17.50 -6.34 -5.72
N LYS A 289 -17.44 -7.50 -6.38
CA LYS A 289 -18.01 -8.76 -5.89
C LYS A 289 -17.03 -9.54 -5.02
N ASP A 290 -15.77 -9.63 -5.48
CA ASP A 290 -14.84 -10.63 -4.99
C ASP A 290 -13.80 -10.04 -4.01
N ALA A 291 -13.50 -8.73 -4.10
CA ALA A 291 -12.51 -8.03 -3.28
C ALA A 291 -12.79 -6.52 -3.19
N PRO A 292 -13.86 -6.09 -2.50
CA PRO A 292 -14.27 -4.68 -2.44
C PRO A 292 -13.22 -3.75 -1.81
N ASN A 293 -12.30 -4.29 -1.03
CA ASN A 293 -11.15 -3.57 -0.46
C ASN A 293 -10.17 -3.02 -1.51
N LEU A 294 -10.22 -3.50 -2.76
CA LEU A 294 -9.42 -2.97 -3.87
C LEU A 294 -10.03 -1.71 -4.51
N LEU A 295 -11.34 -1.50 -4.37
CA LEU A 295 -12.06 -0.43 -5.06
C LEU A 295 -11.46 0.97 -4.87
N PRO A 296 -11.03 1.40 -3.67
CA PRO A 296 -10.48 2.74 -3.49
C PRO A 296 -9.22 2.99 -4.35
N ASN A 297 -8.37 1.97 -4.54
CA ASN A 297 -7.17 2.09 -5.35
C ASN A 297 -7.45 1.92 -6.85
N ILE A 298 -8.47 1.14 -7.22
CA ILE A 298 -8.95 1.06 -8.61
C ILE A 298 -9.51 2.42 -9.04
N ASP A 299 -10.34 3.05 -8.19
CA ASP A 299 -10.92 4.35 -8.47
C ASP A 299 -9.86 5.46 -8.53
N ALA A 300 -8.82 5.39 -7.70
CA ALA A 300 -7.66 6.27 -7.80
C ALA A 300 -6.87 6.06 -9.10
N PHE A 301 -6.75 4.83 -9.57
CA PHE A 301 -6.08 4.56 -10.85
C PHE A 301 -6.91 5.06 -12.03
N LEU A 302 -8.22 4.82 -12.03
CA LEU A 302 -9.13 5.41 -13.01
C LEU A 302 -8.99 6.93 -13.05
N CYS A 303 -8.92 7.57 -11.89
CA CYS A 303 -8.69 9.00 -11.79
C CYS A 303 -7.35 9.43 -12.45
N ARG A 304 -6.25 8.69 -12.25
CA ARG A 304 -4.97 8.96 -12.94
C ARG A 304 -5.12 8.85 -14.46
N VAL A 305 -5.84 7.85 -14.96
CA VAL A 305 -6.11 7.70 -16.39
C VAL A 305 -6.98 8.85 -16.92
N HIS A 306 -7.97 9.29 -16.15
CA HIS A 306 -8.81 10.44 -16.49
C HIS A 306 -8.01 11.74 -16.62
N LEU A 307 -6.96 11.96 -15.81
CA LEU A 307 -6.08 13.12 -15.96
C LEU A 307 -5.38 13.14 -17.32
N TYR A 308 -4.92 11.98 -17.85
CA TYR A 308 -4.37 11.89 -19.21
C TYR A 308 -5.42 12.19 -20.29
N MET A 309 -6.68 11.89 -20.05
CA MET A 309 -7.79 12.13 -20.96
C MET A 309 -8.38 13.56 -20.87
N GLY A 310 -7.90 14.37 -19.92
CA GLY A 310 -8.51 15.68 -19.63
C GLY A 310 -9.95 15.58 -19.09
N LYS A 311 -10.34 14.44 -18.53
CA LYS A 311 -11.68 14.26 -17.94
C LYS A 311 -11.78 14.88 -16.56
N ASP A 312 -12.99 15.29 -16.18
CA ASP A 312 -13.28 15.78 -14.83
C ASP A 312 -13.07 14.70 -13.78
N VAL A 313 -12.43 15.08 -12.68
CA VAL A 313 -12.11 14.24 -11.54
C VAL A 313 -12.69 14.77 -10.21
N ALA A 314 -13.68 15.67 -10.29
CA ALA A 314 -14.28 16.30 -9.13
C ALA A 314 -14.96 15.29 -8.18
N ASP A 315 -15.69 14.32 -8.72
CA ASP A 315 -16.36 13.28 -7.95
C ASP A 315 -15.38 12.43 -7.16
N TRP A 316 -14.24 12.06 -7.76
CA TRP A 316 -13.20 11.32 -7.04
C TRP A 316 -12.56 12.20 -5.96
N MET A 317 -12.27 13.46 -6.29
CA MET A 317 -11.66 14.41 -5.35
C MET A 317 -12.52 14.64 -4.11
N ALA A 318 -13.85 14.66 -4.25
CA ALA A 318 -14.78 14.78 -3.13
C ALA A 318 -14.75 13.58 -2.16
N GLN A 319 -14.27 12.42 -2.62
CA GLN A 319 -14.15 11.18 -1.84
C GLN A 319 -12.69 10.81 -1.52
N ALA A 320 -11.73 11.62 -1.97
CA ALA A 320 -10.32 11.41 -1.72
C ALA A 320 -9.99 11.47 -0.21
N PRO A 321 -8.95 10.78 0.26
CA PRO A 321 -8.57 10.83 1.66
C PRO A 321 -8.21 12.26 2.08
N ASP A 322 -8.59 12.60 3.32
CA ASP A 322 -8.36 13.92 3.91
C ASP A 322 -7.02 13.91 4.67
N GLU A 323 -5.98 14.43 4.04
CA GLU A 323 -4.63 14.52 4.58
C GLU A 323 -4.49 15.54 5.73
N SER A 324 -5.50 16.40 5.92
CA SER A 324 -5.47 17.42 6.99
C SER A 324 -5.69 16.82 8.37
N ARG A 325 -6.26 15.63 8.45
CA ARG A 325 -6.58 14.96 9.73
C ARG A 325 -5.43 14.09 10.22
N GLU A 326 -5.06 13.11 9.41
CA GLU A 326 -4.03 12.15 9.76
C GLU A 326 -3.49 11.51 8.46
N PHE A 327 -2.16 11.45 8.30
CA PHE A 327 -1.57 10.76 7.18
C PHE A 327 -1.71 9.25 7.34
N CYS A 328 -2.49 8.63 6.46
CA CYS A 328 -2.71 7.19 6.45
C CYS A 328 -1.76 6.51 5.44
N THR A 329 -0.83 5.70 5.92
CA THR A 329 0.14 5.00 5.06
C THR A 329 -0.53 4.07 4.04
N MET A 330 -1.76 3.61 4.30
CA MET A 330 -2.54 2.79 3.37
C MET A 330 -3.06 3.59 2.17
N ASP A 331 -3.18 4.91 2.30
CA ASP A 331 -3.71 5.80 1.27
C ASP A 331 -2.64 6.43 0.36
N ARG A 332 -1.38 5.99 0.48
CA ARG A 332 -0.24 6.57 -0.26
C ARG A 332 -0.43 6.67 -1.77
N PHE A 333 -1.06 5.69 -2.40
CA PHE A 333 -1.37 5.71 -3.84
C PHE A 333 -2.45 6.75 -4.16
N ARG A 334 -3.44 6.88 -3.29
CA ARG A 334 -4.51 7.87 -3.40
C ARG A 334 -3.98 9.28 -3.16
N TYR A 335 -3.06 9.47 -2.21
CA TYR A 335 -2.37 10.75 -2.01
C TYR A 335 -1.52 11.16 -3.20
N LEU A 336 -0.74 10.26 -3.79
CA LEU A 336 0.02 10.54 -5.01
C LEU A 336 -0.89 10.89 -6.20
N THR A 337 -2.08 10.33 -6.27
CA THR A 337 -3.11 10.73 -7.24
C THR A 337 -3.63 12.12 -6.94
N LYS A 338 -3.93 12.42 -5.68
CA LYS A 338 -4.43 13.73 -5.23
C LYS A 338 -3.43 14.86 -5.49
N VAL A 339 -2.12 14.60 -5.29
CA VAL A 339 -1.04 15.55 -5.63
C VAL A 339 -1.13 15.95 -7.11
N ARG A 340 -1.33 15.00 -8.02
CA ARG A 340 -1.45 15.28 -9.46
C ARG A 340 -2.66 16.14 -9.79
N ILE A 341 -3.78 15.91 -9.11
CA ILE A 341 -4.97 16.76 -9.27
C ILE A 341 -4.70 18.17 -8.75
N TYR A 342 -4.01 18.31 -7.62
CA TYR A 342 -3.63 19.63 -7.12
C TYR A 342 -2.73 20.37 -8.11
N ILE A 343 -1.75 19.67 -8.72
CA ILE A 343 -0.88 20.26 -9.75
C ILE A 343 -1.71 20.69 -10.96
N GLN A 344 -2.57 19.81 -11.49
CA GLN A 344 -3.44 20.10 -12.64
C GLN A 344 -4.35 21.31 -12.39
N ARG A 345 -4.79 21.51 -11.16
CA ARG A 345 -5.65 22.63 -10.74
C ARG A 345 -4.88 23.89 -10.29
N GLY A 346 -3.56 23.92 -10.45
CA GLY A 346 -2.74 25.04 -9.98
C GLY A 346 -2.68 25.22 -8.46
N GLN A 347 -3.13 24.23 -7.69
CA GLN A 347 -3.15 24.25 -6.22
C GLN A 347 -1.79 23.81 -5.64
N TYR A 348 -0.73 24.49 -6.07
CA TYR A 348 0.64 24.07 -5.82
C TYR A 348 1.01 24.04 -4.35
N GLN A 349 0.47 24.95 -3.52
CA GLN A 349 0.77 24.94 -2.08
C GLN A 349 0.18 23.70 -1.38
N ALA A 350 -1.02 23.28 -1.75
CA ALA A 350 -1.63 22.05 -1.24
C ALA A 350 -0.85 20.82 -1.70
N ALA A 351 -0.44 20.77 -2.98
CA ALA A 351 0.43 19.72 -3.49
C ALA A 351 1.74 19.66 -2.72
N TYR A 352 2.40 20.78 -2.48
CA TYR A 352 3.65 20.86 -1.74
C TYR A 352 3.50 20.28 -0.32
N CYS A 353 2.50 20.71 0.43
CA CYS A 353 2.27 20.22 1.79
C CYS A 353 2.04 18.71 1.84
N LEU A 354 1.25 18.17 0.92
CA LEU A 354 1.00 16.73 0.86
C LEU A 354 2.24 15.93 0.44
N ILE A 355 3.03 16.44 -0.51
CA ILE A 355 4.28 15.82 -0.94
C ILE A 355 5.27 15.72 0.24
N GLN A 356 5.38 16.74 1.09
CA GLN A 356 6.27 16.68 2.26
C GLN A 356 5.90 15.52 3.20
N GLN A 357 4.63 15.26 3.42
CA GLN A 357 4.17 14.12 4.22
C GLN A 357 4.51 12.78 3.53
N ILE A 358 4.35 12.70 2.20
CA ILE A 358 4.69 11.50 1.42
C ILE A 358 6.20 11.25 1.45
N LEU A 359 7.04 12.27 1.33
CA LEU A 359 8.49 12.13 1.41
C LEU A 359 8.94 11.67 2.79
N TYR A 360 8.41 12.26 3.85
CA TYR A 360 8.67 11.81 5.22
C TYR A 360 8.32 10.33 5.40
N TYR A 361 7.13 9.93 4.93
CA TYR A 361 6.72 8.53 4.92
C TYR A 361 7.70 7.65 4.13
N ALA A 362 8.10 8.08 2.94
CA ALA A 362 8.96 7.30 2.07
C ALA A 362 10.36 7.07 2.68
N GLU A 363 10.91 8.05 3.37
CA GLU A 363 12.17 7.92 4.10
C GLU A 363 12.04 6.97 5.30
N MET A 364 11.08 7.23 6.18
CA MET A 364 10.87 6.43 7.40
C MET A 364 10.60 4.97 7.09
N MET A 365 9.88 4.71 6.00
CA MET A 365 9.45 3.36 5.60
C MET A 365 10.34 2.74 4.53
N LYS A 366 11.47 3.34 4.19
CA LYS A 366 12.43 2.87 3.17
C LYS A 366 11.74 2.57 1.84
N ARG A 367 10.93 3.52 1.35
CA ARG A 367 10.14 3.40 0.12
C ARG A 367 10.81 4.12 -1.04
N THR A 368 11.82 3.52 -1.62
CA THR A 368 12.65 4.10 -2.68
C THR A 368 11.83 4.52 -3.90
N TYR A 369 10.87 3.70 -4.34
CA TYR A 369 10.03 4.04 -5.49
C TYR A 369 9.14 5.25 -5.22
N ILE A 370 8.46 5.28 -4.06
CA ILE A 370 7.61 6.40 -3.66
C ILE A 370 8.44 7.67 -3.48
N TYR A 371 9.65 7.55 -2.94
CA TYR A 371 10.55 8.68 -2.77
C TYR A 371 10.88 9.32 -4.14
N MET A 372 11.23 8.52 -5.15
CA MET A 372 11.49 9.01 -6.51
C MET A 372 10.24 9.68 -7.11
N GLU A 373 9.07 9.02 -7.03
CA GLU A 373 7.81 9.57 -7.57
C GLU A 373 7.45 10.89 -6.87
N ALA A 374 7.56 10.97 -5.54
CA ALA A 374 7.27 12.17 -4.78
C ALA A 374 8.30 13.30 -5.03
N THR A 375 9.58 12.96 -5.16
CA THR A 375 10.65 13.93 -5.48
C THR A 375 10.44 14.54 -6.86
N LEU A 376 10.03 13.76 -7.85
CA LEU A 376 9.67 14.29 -9.18
C LEU A 376 8.49 15.26 -9.10
N LEU A 377 7.43 14.87 -8.38
CA LEU A 377 6.25 15.74 -8.20
C LEU A 377 6.62 17.00 -7.41
N LEU A 378 7.54 16.92 -6.44
CA LEU A 378 8.08 18.08 -5.74
C LEU A 378 8.81 19.03 -6.71
N ALA A 379 9.69 18.48 -7.55
CA ALA A 379 10.41 19.28 -8.55
C ALA A 379 9.44 19.99 -9.51
N ILE A 380 8.37 19.32 -9.95
CA ILE A 380 7.31 19.90 -10.78
C ILE A 380 6.61 21.05 -10.03
N VAL A 381 6.20 20.85 -8.78
CA VAL A 381 5.54 21.89 -7.98
C VAL A 381 6.46 23.10 -7.79
N GLN A 382 7.73 22.87 -7.43
CA GLN A 382 8.72 23.93 -7.28
C GLN A 382 8.95 24.69 -8.60
N TYR A 383 8.98 23.98 -9.73
CA TYR A 383 9.10 24.57 -11.07
C TYR A 383 7.91 25.49 -11.36
N GLN A 384 6.70 25.02 -11.13
CA GLN A 384 5.47 25.79 -11.34
C GLN A 384 5.38 27.03 -10.41
N MET A 385 5.93 26.91 -9.19
CA MET A 385 6.02 28.00 -8.22
C MET A 385 7.22 28.94 -8.48
N ASN A 386 8.01 28.73 -9.55
CA ASN A 386 9.24 29.46 -9.86
C ASN A 386 10.28 29.44 -8.72
N GLN A 387 10.33 28.38 -7.92
CA GLN A 387 11.31 28.20 -6.85
C GLN A 387 12.61 27.62 -7.41
N PRO A 388 13.78 28.25 -7.24
CA PRO A 388 15.05 27.78 -7.83
C PRO A 388 15.45 26.36 -7.48
N ALA A 389 15.02 25.85 -6.31
CA ALA A 389 15.31 24.51 -5.80
C ALA A 389 14.84 23.36 -6.73
N TRP A 390 13.92 23.62 -7.67
CA TRP A 390 13.43 22.59 -8.57
C TRP A 390 14.54 21.84 -9.32
N LYS A 391 15.65 22.56 -9.63
CA LYS A 391 16.78 21.98 -10.39
C LYS A 391 17.50 20.91 -9.59
N GLU A 392 17.82 21.21 -8.35
CA GLU A 392 18.49 20.29 -7.41
C GLU A 392 17.58 19.09 -7.09
N THR A 393 16.30 19.36 -6.85
CA THR A 393 15.29 18.32 -6.58
C THR A 393 15.13 17.40 -7.81
N LEU A 394 15.06 17.94 -9.02
CA LEU A 394 14.98 17.13 -10.23
C LEU A 394 16.26 16.32 -10.47
N GLN A 395 17.44 16.93 -10.24
CA GLN A 395 18.71 16.23 -10.37
C GLN A 395 18.80 15.03 -9.41
N GLU A 396 18.36 15.19 -8.17
CA GLU A 396 18.30 14.10 -7.21
C GLU A 396 17.41 12.96 -7.72
N CYS A 397 16.20 13.30 -8.22
CA CYS A 397 15.27 12.31 -8.76
C CYS A 397 15.88 11.56 -9.95
N ILE A 398 16.50 12.28 -10.90
CA ILE A 398 17.18 11.71 -12.08
C ILE A 398 18.27 10.71 -11.62
N SER A 399 19.15 11.14 -10.72
CA SER A 399 20.25 10.29 -10.24
C SER A 399 19.77 9.01 -9.58
N ARG A 400 18.71 9.08 -8.79
CA ARG A 400 18.10 7.90 -8.16
C ARG A 400 17.39 7.00 -9.17
N ALA A 401 16.65 7.56 -10.12
CA ALA A 401 15.97 6.79 -11.15
C ALA A 401 16.97 6.06 -12.09
N GLU A 402 18.07 6.74 -12.44
CA GLU A 402 19.15 6.19 -13.24
C GLU A 402 19.86 5.01 -12.55
N GLU A 403 20.07 5.07 -11.23
CA GLU A 403 20.63 3.96 -10.44
C GLU A 403 19.88 2.64 -10.62
N TYR A 404 18.56 2.69 -10.79
CA TYR A 404 17.69 1.53 -11.02
C TYR A 404 17.32 1.33 -12.49
N HIS A 405 17.78 2.19 -13.39
CA HIS A 405 17.33 2.30 -14.79
C HIS A 405 15.81 2.47 -14.92
N PHE A 406 15.16 3.14 -13.97
CA PHE A 406 13.73 3.39 -14.02
C PHE A 406 13.39 4.58 -14.92
N VAL A 407 12.89 4.29 -16.09
CA VAL A 407 12.49 5.26 -17.10
C VAL A 407 11.06 5.76 -16.81
N ARG A 408 10.15 4.85 -16.47
CA ARG A 408 8.72 5.17 -16.36
C ARG A 408 8.37 6.05 -15.17
N VAL A 409 9.09 5.93 -14.06
CA VAL A 409 8.90 6.83 -12.91
C VAL A 409 9.07 8.31 -13.29
N LEU A 410 9.94 8.59 -14.28
CA LEU A 410 10.16 9.93 -14.82
C LEU A 410 9.16 10.26 -15.94
N THR A 411 9.02 9.38 -16.92
CA THR A 411 8.35 9.69 -18.19
C THR A 411 6.83 9.70 -18.11
N ARG A 412 6.23 9.17 -17.05
CA ARG A 412 4.79 9.32 -16.77
C ARG A 412 4.38 10.79 -16.63
N GLU A 413 5.27 11.65 -16.13
CA GLU A 413 5.06 13.08 -16.01
C GLU A 413 5.65 13.85 -17.23
N GLY A 414 5.80 13.13 -18.34
CA GLY A 414 6.56 13.52 -19.53
C GLY A 414 6.28 14.92 -20.07
N PRO A 415 5.03 15.41 -20.19
CA PRO A 415 4.76 16.74 -20.72
C PRO A 415 5.46 17.86 -19.95
N VAL A 416 5.34 17.86 -18.62
CA VAL A 416 5.97 18.86 -17.75
C VAL A 416 7.46 18.59 -17.61
N LEU A 417 7.85 17.33 -17.45
CA LEU A 417 9.25 16.97 -17.33
C LEU A 417 10.07 17.37 -18.56
N LEU A 418 9.53 17.20 -19.76
CA LEU A 418 10.20 17.62 -20.99
C LEU A 418 10.52 19.13 -20.98
N GLN A 419 9.57 19.97 -20.59
CA GLN A 419 9.78 21.42 -20.47
C GLN A 419 10.90 21.75 -19.47
N MET A 420 10.95 21.04 -18.34
CA MET A 420 11.99 21.23 -17.32
C MET A 420 13.37 20.81 -17.84
N LEU A 421 13.46 19.68 -18.56
CA LEU A 421 14.70 19.16 -19.14
C LEU A 421 15.23 20.02 -20.29
N GLU A 422 14.36 20.70 -21.02
CA GLU A 422 14.74 21.65 -22.08
C GLU A 422 15.17 23.03 -21.53
N LYS A 423 14.69 23.38 -20.32
CA LYS A 423 14.99 24.67 -19.70
C LYS A 423 16.38 24.74 -19.06
N ASP A 424 16.91 23.59 -18.62
CA ASP A 424 18.23 23.53 -17.97
C ASP A 424 19.00 22.24 -18.30
N LYS A 425 20.28 22.20 -17.92
CA LYS A 425 21.14 21.03 -18.12
C LYS A 425 21.24 20.22 -16.85
N PHE A 426 21.09 18.91 -17.00
CA PHE A 426 21.20 17.91 -15.91
C PHE A 426 22.37 16.95 -16.17
N ILE A 427 22.90 16.42 -15.07
CA ILE A 427 23.99 15.44 -15.11
C ILE A 427 23.36 14.05 -15.22
N TRP A 428 23.83 13.28 -16.20
CA TRP A 428 23.47 11.90 -16.48
C TRP A 428 24.73 11.05 -16.48
N GLN A 429 24.69 9.90 -15.86
CA GLN A 429 25.81 8.95 -15.85
C GLN A 429 25.81 8.09 -17.13
N ASP A 430 24.61 7.79 -17.66
CA ASP A 430 24.41 6.96 -18.84
C ASP A 430 23.70 7.77 -19.94
N ALA A 431 24.40 7.92 -21.08
CA ALA A 431 23.87 8.65 -22.24
C ALA A 431 22.72 7.91 -22.95
N GLU A 432 22.71 6.57 -22.90
CA GLU A 432 21.64 5.75 -23.49
C GLU A 432 20.35 5.90 -22.67
N TYR A 433 20.45 5.80 -21.34
CA TYR A 433 19.35 6.04 -20.43
C TYR A 433 18.76 7.45 -20.61
N LYS A 434 19.62 8.48 -20.67
CA LYS A 434 19.19 9.87 -20.98
C LYS A 434 18.38 9.94 -22.26
N ASN A 435 18.89 9.35 -23.35
CA ASN A 435 18.23 9.41 -24.64
C ASN A 435 16.89 8.68 -24.63
N GLN A 436 16.79 7.57 -23.92
CA GLN A 436 15.54 6.85 -23.70
C GLN A 436 14.52 7.73 -22.96
N VAL A 437 14.89 8.31 -21.81
CA VAL A 437 14.02 9.20 -21.03
C VAL A 437 13.51 10.37 -21.89
N LEU A 438 14.41 11.05 -22.62
CA LEU A 438 14.03 12.18 -23.48
C LEU A 438 13.08 11.75 -24.61
N THR A 439 13.33 10.60 -25.23
CA THR A 439 12.49 10.07 -26.30
C THR A 439 11.09 9.78 -25.81
N GLU A 440 10.98 9.13 -24.68
CA GLU A 440 9.69 8.77 -24.10
C GLU A 440 8.94 9.98 -23.53
N CYS A 441 9.63 10.95 -22.94
CA CYS A 441 9.00 12.22 -22.54
C CYS A 441 8.38 12.94 -23.75
N ARG A 442 9.08 12.96 -24.90
CA ARG A 442 8.52 13.54 -26.14
C ARG A 442 7.29 12.77 -26.63
N GLN A 443 7.30 11.45 -26.52
CA GLN A 443 6.14 10.63 -26.91
C GLN A 443 4.93 10.91 -25.99
N MET A 444 5.16 11.01 -24.68
CA MET A 444 4.11 11.33 -23.71
C MET A 444 3.59 12.76 -23.89
N ALA A 445 4.47 13.74 -24.12
CA ALA A 445 4.08 15.12 -24.39
C ALA A 445 3.25 15.24 -25.67
N ALA A 446 3.61 14.49 -26.72
CA ALA A 446 2.83 14.46 -27.97
C ALA A 446 1.47 13.76 -27.82
N ALA A 447 1.38 12.75 -26.92
CA ALA A 447 0.14 12.01 -26.68
C ALA A 447 -0.83 12.74 -25.74
N TYR A 448 -0.29 13.41 -24.73
CA TYR A 448 -1.06 14.01 -23.62
C TYR A 448 -0.58 15.43 -23.29
N PRO A 449 -0.67 16.39 -24.21
CA PRO A 449 -0.03 17.71 -24.08
C PRO A 449 -0.56 18.53 -22.90
N PHE A 450 -1.79 18.29 -22.47
CA PHE A 450 -2.44 19.03 -21.37
C PHE A 450 -2.26 18.38 -19.99
N TYR A 451 -1.63 17.21 -19.93
CA TYR A 451 -1.44 16.52 -18.68
C TYR A 451 -0.48 17.29 -17.76
N LEU A 452 -0.95 17.65 -16.56
CA LEU A 452 -0.28 18.46 -15.55
C LEU A 452 0.22 19.84 -16.05
N SER A 453 -0.34 20.37 -17.15
CA SER A 453 0.10 21.65 -17.72
C SER A 453 -0.22 22.86 -16.83
N GLY A 454 -1.11 22.73 -15.85
CA GLY A 454 -1.55 23.82 -15.00
C GLY A 454 -2.41 24.86 -15.72
N GLU A 455 -2.74 24.65 -16.99
CA GLU A 455 -3.72 25.47 -17.71
C GLU A 455 -5.11 25.04 -17.24
N GLY A 456 -5.61 25.74 -16.21
CA GLY A 456 -7.01 25.66 -15.84
C GLY A 456 -7.85 26.12 -17.03
N GLU A 457 -8.99 25.45 -17.21
CA GLU A 457 -10.05 25.89 -18.12
C GLU A 457 -10.28 27.41 -17.95
N GLU A 458 -10.06 28.20 -19.03
CA GLU A 458 -10.65 29.52 -19.16
C GLU A 458 -12.16 29.41 -19.40
#